data_386c863920157234deaa2cda0755e59b
#
_entry.id   386c863920157234deaa2cda0755e59b
#
_cell.length_a   1.000
_cell.length_b   1.000
_cell.length_c   1.000
_cell.angle_alpha   90.00
_cell.angle_beta   90.00
_cell.angle_gamma   90.00
#
_symmetry.space_group_name_H-M   'P 1'
#
loop_
_entity.id
_entity.type
_entity.pdbx_description
1 polymer ?
#
loop_
_entity_poly.entity_id
_entity_poly.type
_entity_poly.pdbx_seq_one_letter_code
_entity_poly.pdbx_strand_id
1 'polypeptide(L)'
;TDVVDTALSYLIKQANEILRKDLNNFLQIIAEKAKEHKNTVMMGRTHGVHAEPTTFGLKLALWLEEMRRNLERFEAAAKIIETGKMSGAVGTYANIHPRVESFVCENLGLAAASISTQTLQRDRHAQYFSTLALIATSIEKFATEVRGLQKSETREVEEAFGKGQKGSSAMPHKRNPIGSENM
;
A
#
# COMPACT_ATOMS: atom_id res chain seq x y z
N THR A 1 15.40 -6.15 -24.62
CA THR A 1 14.11 -5.80 -23.99
C THR A 1 13.88 -4.29 -23.86
N ASP A 2 14.43 -3.50 -24.78
CA ASP A 2 14.25 -2.04 -24.76
C ASP A 2 12.78 -1.66 -24.65
N VAL A 3 11.92 -2.20 -25.51
CA VAL A 3 10.48 -1.92 -25.49
C VAL A 3 9.81 -2.55 -24.28
N VAL A 4 10.06 -3.82 -23.98
CA VAL A 4 9.31 -4.58 -22.96
C VAL A 4 9.56 -4.04 -21.55
N ASP A 5 10.83 -3.85 -21.18
CA ASP A 5 11.16 -3.36 -19.83
C ASP A 5 10.71 -1.89 -19.64
N THR A 6 10.89 -1.05 -20.67
CA THR A 6 10.45 0.34 -20.64
C THR A 6 8.92 0.46 -20.58
N ALA A 7 8.19 -0.37 -21.36
CA ALA A 7 6.75 -0.42 -21.32
C ALA A 7 6.23 -0.88 -19.94
N LEU A 8 6.86 -1.91 -19.35
CA LEU A 8 6.52 -2.37 -18.00
C LEU A 8 6.72 -1.25 -16.95
N SER A 9 7.85 -0.54 -17.01
CA SER A 9 8.11 0.60 -16.12
C SER A 9 7.06 1.71 -16.28
N TYR A 10 6.63 1.97 -17.50
CA TYR A 10 5.58 2.94 -17.79
C TYR A 10 4.20 2.50 -17.23
N LEU A 11 3.84 1.23 -17.40
CA LEU A 11 2.62 0.69 -16.82
C LEU A 11 2.63 0.72 -15.29
N ILE A 12 3.78 0.38 -14.68
CA ILE A 12 3.96 0.49 -13.22
C ILE A 12 3.82 1.94 -12.78
N LYS A 13 4.38 2.91 -13.51
CA LYS A 13 4.20 4.34 -13.21
C LYS A 13 2.72 4.74 -13.19
N GLN A 14 1.93 4.30 -14.18
CA GLN A 14 0.49 4.57 -14.19
C GLN A 14 -0.22 3.93 -12.99
N ALA A 15 0.15 2.70 -12.63
CA ALA A 15 -0.36 2.05 -11.41
C ALA A 15 0.05 2.80 -10.14
N ASN A 16 1.26 3.35 -10.09
CA ASN A 16 1.75 4.14 -8.96
C ASN A 16 0.92 5.41 -8.72
N GLU A 17 0.39 6.03 -9.76
CA GLU A 17 -0.49 7.20 -9.62
C GLU A 17 -1.79 6.83 -8.89
N ILE A 18 -2.35 5.65 -9.20
CA ILE A 18 -3.55 5.13 -8.53
C ILE A 18 -3.22 4.79 -7.07
N LEU A 19 -2.17 4.01 -6.85
CA LEU A 19 -1.76 3.60 -5.50
C LEU A 19 -1.41 4.79 -4.60
N ARG A 20 -0.70 5.79 -5.13
CA ARG A 20 -0.37 7.03 -4.41
C ARG A 20 -1.62 7.76 -3.95
N LYS A 21 -2.62 7.89 -4.83
CA LYS A 21 -3.90 8.51 -4.49
C LYS A 21 -4.61 7.74 -3.38
N ASP A 22 -4.67 6.41 -3.50
CA ASP A 22 -5.35 5.57 -2.52
C ASP A 22 -4.64 5.57 -1.16
N LEU A 23 -3.31 5.51 -1.13
CA LEU A 23 -2.52 5.61 0.09
C LEU A 23 -2.74 6.97 0.79
N ASN A 24 -2.75 8.07 0.05
CA ASN A 24 -3.02 9.39 0.62
C ASN A 24 -4.45 9.52 1.15
N ASN A 25 -5.44 8.99 0.43
CA ASN A 25 -6.83 8.95 0.90
C ASN A 25 -6.94 8.13 2.20
N PHE A 26 -6.29 6.98 2.25
CA PHE A 26 -6.29 6.13 3.45
C PHE A 26 -5.65 6.83 4.65
N LEU A 27 -4.51 7.49 4.46
CA LEU A 27 -3.87 8.32 5.49
C LEU A 27 -4.80 9.42 6.01
N GLN A 28 -5.50 10.10 5.11
CA GLN A 28 -6.45 11.14 5.50
C GLN A 28 -7.60 10.58 6.35
N ILE A 29 -8.20 9.47 5.92
CA ILE A 29 -9.29 8.81 6.65
C ILE A 29 -8.84 8.38 8.04
N ILE A 30 -7.66 7.76 8.17
CA ILE A 30 -7.12 7.35 9.48
C ILE A 30 -6.88 8.58 10.35
N ALA A 31 -6.32 9.67 9.81
CA ALA A 31 -6.06 10.89 10.56
C ALA A 31 -7.36 11.55 11.08
N GLU A 32 -8.40 11.59 10.25
CA GLU A 32 -9.73 12.09 10.64
C GLU A 32 -10.34 11.22 11.75
N LYS A 33 -10.31 9.91 11.59
CA LYS A 33 -10.79 8.95 12.59
C LYS A 33 -9.99 8.99 13.90
N ALA A 34 -8.68 9.17 13.84
CA ALA A 34 -7.86 9.35 15.03
C ALA A 34 -8.26 10.60 15.83
N LYS A 35 -8.56 11.71 15.13
CA LYS A 35 -9.05 12.95 15.77
C LYS A 35 -10.46 12.77 16.34
N GLU A 36 -11.36 12.14 15.59
CA GLU A 36 -12.75 11.88 16.03
C GLU A 36 -12.76 11.07 17.33
N HIS A 37 -11.93 10.03 17.40
CA HIS A 37 -11.89 9.09 18.52
C HIS A 37 -10.79 9.37 19.56
N LYS A 38 -10.20 10.57 19.57
CA LYS A 38 -9.11 10.92 20.49
C LYS A 38 -9.47 10.75 21.99
N ASN A 39 -10.75 10.88 22.32
CA ASN A 39 -11.28 10.75 23.69
C ASN A 39 -12.14 9.47 23.89
N THR A 40 -12.26 8.61 22.87
CA THR A 40 -13.01 7.36 22.96
C THR A 40 -12.18 6.34 23.73
N VAL A 41 -12.51 6.14 24.99
CA VAL A 41 -11.79 5.21 25.87
C VAL A 41 -12.00 3.77 25.42
N MET A 42 -10.93 3.00 25.40
CA MET A 42 -10.93 1.56 25.16
C MET A 42 -9.93 0.85 26.08
N MET A 43 -10.02 -0.47 26.15
CA MET A 43 -9.06 -1.26 26.90
C MET A 43 -7.77 -1.51 26.08
N GLY A 44 -6.64 -1.12 26.64
CA GLY A 44 -5.35 -1.59 26.16
C GLY A 44 -5.12 -3.05 26.56
N ARG A 45 -4.65 -3.88 25.64
CA ARG A 45 -4.39 -5.30 25.87
C ARG A 45 -2.95 -5.65 25.52
N THR A 46 -2.36 -6.49 26.33
CA THR A 46 -1.08 -7.20 26.04
C THR A 46 -1.32 -8.69 26.23
N HIS A 47 -0.84 -9.50 25.31
CA HIS A 47 -1.08 -10.96 25.29
C HIS A 47 -2.59 -11.33 25.28
N GLY A 48 -3.47 -10.44 24.77
CA GLY A 48 -4.91 -10.63 24.80
C GLY A 48 -5.57 -10.35 26.17
N VAL A 49 -4.80 -9.95 27.19
CA VAL A 49 -5.24 -9.67 28.55
C VAL A 49 -5.37 -8.17 28.76
N HIS A 50 -6.35 -7.74 29.55
CA HIS A 50 -6.54 -6.34 29.91
C HIS A 50 -5.30 -5.79 30.63
N ALA A 51 -4.79 -4.68 30.15
CA ALA A 51 -3.68 -3.93 30.75
C ALA A 51 -4.21 -2.59 31.30
N GLU A 52 -3.92 -1.49 30.64
CA GLU A 52 -4.35 -0.16 31.04
C GLU A 52 -5.32 0.45 30.04
N PRO A 53 -6.21 1.38 30.48
CA PRO A 53 -7.05 2.14 29.58
C PRO A 53 -6.23 2.97 28.58
N THR A 54 -6.72 3.04 27.36
CA THR A 54 -6.17 3.85 26.28
C THR A 54 -7.31 4.51 25.51
N THR A 55 -7.03 5.10 24.34
CA THR A 55 -8.08 5.61 23.47
C THR A 55 -7.99 4.97 22.08
N PHE A 56 -9.14 4.85 21.44
CA PHE A 56 -9.18 4.35 20.06
C PHE A 56 -8.44 5.31 19.11
N GLY A 57 -8.51 6.60 19.36
CA GLY A 57 -7.75 7.60 18.60
C GLY A 57 -6.23 7.40 18.67
N LEU A 58 -5.69 6.99 19.84
CA LEU A 58 -4.25 6.69 19.97
C LEU A 58 -3.87 5.44 19.16
N LYS A 59 -4.71 4.41 19.17
CA LYS A 59 -4.53 3.21 18.33
C LYS A 59 -4.48 3.58 16.84
N LEU A 60 -5.41 4.40 16.37
CA LEU A 60 -5.45 4.89 14.99
C LEU A 60 -4.26 5.81 14.66
N ALA A 61 -3.81 6.62 15.59
CA ALA A 61 -2.61 7.44 15.40
C ALA A 61 -1.35 6.60 15.19
N LEU A 62 -1.22 5.47 15.87
CA LEU A 62 -0.14 4.52 15.63
C LEU A 62 -0.19 3.95 14.20
N TRP A 63 -1.38 3.59 13.70
CA TRP A 63 -1.57 3.12 12.32
C TRP A 63 -1.24 4.22 11.31
N LEU A 64 -1.64 5.45 11.60
CA LEU A 64 -1.32 6.61 10.77
C LEU A 64 0.20 6.77 10.59
N GLU A 65 0.95 6.72 11.67
CA GLU A 65 2.42 6.86 11.63
C GLU A 65 3.09 5.68 10.89
N GLU A 66 2.54 4.48 11.01
CA GLU A 66 3.02 3.33 10.24
C GLU A 66 2.76 3.51 8.74
N MET A 67 1.56 3.97 8.35
CA MET A 67 1.23 4.22 6.95
C MET A 67 1.98 5.41 6.36
N ARG A 68 2.35 6.43 7.13
CA ARG A 68 3.23 7.52 6.70
C ARG A 68 4.60 6.97 6.28
N ARG A 69 5.20 6.13 7.10
CA ARG A 69 6.47 5.46 6.75
C ARG A 69 6.33 4.55 5.52
N ASN A 70 5.17 3.92 5.35
CA ASN A 70 4.89 3.11 4.16
C ASN A 70 4.75 3.97 2.90
N LEU A 71 4.13 5.13 2.98
CA LEU A 71 4.08 6.08 1.86
C LEU A 71 5.49 6.56 1.46
N GLU A 72 6.34 6.89 2.43
CA GLU A 72 7.74 7.27 2.16
C GLU A 72 8.52 6.15 1.44
N ARG A 73 8.35 4.89 1.90
CA ARG A 73 8.95 3.71 1.23
C ARG A 73 8.41 3.54 -0.19
N PHE A 74 7.10 3.71 -0.36
CA PHE A 74 6.46 3.61 -1.66
C PHE A 74 7.01 4.66 -2.63
N GLU A 75 7.12 5.92 -2.23
CA GLU A 75 7.67 6.98 -3.08
C GLU A 75 9.14 6.72 -3.46
N ALA A 76 9.93 6.24 -2.53
CA ALA A 76 11.32 5.85 -2.81
C ALA A 76 11.39 4.67 -3.81
N ALA A 77 10.56 3.66 -3.65
CA ALA A 77 10.51 2.50 -4.54
C ALA A 77 9.94 2.86 -5.92
N ALA A 78 8.90 3.70 -5.98
CA ALA A 78 8.32 4.21 -7.22
C ALA A 78 9.35 4.97 -8.04
N LYS A 79 10.09 5.88 -7.43
CA LYS A 79 11.18 6.61 -8.09
C LYS A 79 12.24 5.69 -8.72
N ILE A 80 12.53 4.55 -8.08
CA ILE A 80 13.53 3.59 -8.55
C ILE A 80 12.99 2.72 -9.69
N ILE A 81 11.74 2.27 -9.61
CA ILE A 81 11.15 1.38 -10.62
C ILE A 81 10.74 2.14 -11.89
N GLU A 82 10.41 3.44 -11.79
CA GLU A 82 10.03 4.28 -12.93
C GLU A 82 11.26 4.65 -13.79
N THR A 83 11.96 3.64 -14.26
CA THR A 83 13.19 3.74 -15.05
C THR A 83 13.02 3.00 -16.37
N GLY A 84 13.38 3.66 -17.48
CA GLY A 84 13.38 3.06 -18.82
C GLY A 84 14.78 2.82 -19.34
N LYS A 85 14.89 2.03 -20.40
CA LYS A 85 16.13 1.81 -21.14
C LYS A 85 15.86 1.63 -22.64
N MET A 86 16.73 2.17 -23.48
CA MET A 86 16.75 2.02 -24.94
C MET A 86 18.19 1.90 -25.43
N SER A 87 18.99 1.04 -24.78
CA SER A 87 20.44 0.92 -25.00
C SER A 87 20.86 -0.21 -25.94
N GLY A 88 19.89 -0.91 -26.54
CA GLY A 88 20.13 -2.01 -27.48
C GLY A 88 20.30 -3.37 -26.80
N ALA A 89 20.74 -4.34 -27.61
CA ALA A 89 20.74 -5.76 -27.23
C ALA A 89 21.64 -6.11 -26.05
N VAL A 90 22.67 -5.34 -25.79
CA VAL A 90 23.65 -5.57 -24.71
C VAL A 90 23.99 -4.32 -23.91
N GLY A 91 23.28 -3.22 -24.14
CA GLY A 91 23.48 -1.97 -23.39
C GLY A 91 24.59 -1.07 -23.92
N THR A 92 25.11 -1.32 -25.10
CA THR A 92 26.28 -0.61 -25.66
C THR A 92 25.93 0.53 -26.63
N TYR A 93 24.64 0.72 -26.93
CA TYR A 93 24.15 1.68 -27.95
C TYR A 93 24.77 1.46 -29.35
N ALA A 94 25.18 0.24 -29.67
CA ALA A 94 25.89 -0.04 -30.95
C ALA A 94 25.07 0.35 -32.19
N ASN A 95 23.73 0.22 -32.13
CA ASN A 95 22.83 0.48 -33.25
C ASN A 95 21.76 1.54 -32.95
N ILE A 96 21.87 2.26 -31.85
CA ILE A 96 20.92 3.30 -31.47
C ILE A 96 21.65 4.45 -30.76
N HIS A 97 21.31 5.66 -31.11
CA HIS A 97 21.96 6.82 -30.50
C HIS A 97 21.41 7.05 -29.07
N PRO A 98 22.23 7.36 -28.06
CA PRO A 98 21.76 7.59 -26.66
C PRO A 98 20.65 8.63 -26.51
N ARG A 99 20.57 9.62 -27.42
CA ARG A 99 19.48 10.59 -27.45
C ARG A 99 18.09 9.96 -27.60
N VAL A 100 17.99 8.80 -28.23
CA VAL A 100 16.71 8.08 -28.39
C VAL A 100 16.20 7.62 -27.02
N GLU A 101 17.07 7.10 -26.17
CA GLU A 101 16.72 6.71 -24.80
C GLU A 101 16.26 7.92 -24.00
N SER A 102 17.01 9.01 -24.00
CA SER A 102 16.63 10.25 -23.29
C SER A 102 15.27 10.76 -23.77
N PHE A 103 15.08 10.86 -25.09
CA PHE A 103 13.82 11.32 -25.68
C PHE A 103 12.62 10.44 -25.28
N VAL A 104 12.76 9.11 -25.37
CA VAL A 104 11.68 8.18 -25.00
C VAL A 104 11.37 8.27 -23.50
N CYS A 105 12.39 8.24 -22.65
CA CYS A 105 12.21 8.32 -21.21
C CYS A 105 11.57 9.66 -20.78
N GLU A 106 12.00 10.77 -21.34
CA GLU A 106 11.41 12.09 -21.07
C GLU A 106 9.92 12.15 -21.47
N ASN A 107 9.57 11.65 -22.67
CA ASN A 107 8.17 11.64 -23.13
C ASN A 107 7.27 10.72 -22.32
N LEU A 108 7.82 9.64 -21.75
CA LEU A 108 7.09 8.73 -20.84
C LEU A 108 7.15 9.19 -19.38
N GLY A 109 7.93 10.22 -19.07
CA GLY A 109 8.18 10.69 -17.71
C GLY A 109 8.88 9.64 -16.85
N LEU A 110 9.79 8.87 -17.45
CA LEU A 110 10.65 7.89 -16.80
C LEU A 110 12.07 8.44 -16.66
N ALA A 111 12.80 7.95 -15.65
CA ALA A 111 14.24 8.15 -15.61
C ALA A 111 14.93 7.25 -16.64
N ALA A 112 15.97 7.75 -17.33
CA ALA A 112 16.82 6.88 -18.13
C ALA A 112 17.77 6.10 -17.20
N ALA A 113 17.95 4.80 -17.46
CA ALA A 113 18.91 3.99 -16.71
C ALA A 113 20.34 4.49 -16.96
N SER A 114 21.10 4.74 -15.89
CA SER A 114 22.50 5.17 -15.99
C SER A 114 23.38 4.14 -16.70
N ILE A 115 23.06 2.87 -16.52
CA ILE A 115 23.66 1.73 -17.23
C ILE A 115 22.67 0.57 -17.24
N SER A 116 22.67 -0.21 -18.31
CA SER A 116 21.86 -1.42 -18.44
C SER A 116 22.57 -2.42 -19.33
N THR A 117 22.03 -3.63 -19.39
CA THR A 117 22.41 -4.64 -20.40
C THR A 117 21.26 -4.81 -21.40
N GLN A 118 20.92 -6.02 -21.78
CA GLN A 118 19.69 -6.30 -22.53
C GLN A 118 18.44 -5.96 -21.70
N THR A 119 18.54 -6.04 -20.38
CA THR A 119 17.45 -5.82 -19.43
C THR A 119 17.79 -4.76 -18.41
N LEU A 120 16.76 -4.18 -17.79
CA LEU A 120 16.90 -3.48 -16.51
C LEU A 120 17.20 -4.49 -15.40
N GLN A 121 18.05 -4.14 -14.43
CA GLN A 121 18.35 -5.00 -13.28
C GLN A 121 17.10 -5.20 -12.42
N ARG A 122 16.89 -6.43 -11.98
CA ARG A 122 15.66 -6.88 -11.30
C ARG A 122 15.60 -6.55 -9.80
N ASP A 123 16.67 -6.06 -9.21
CA ASP A 123 16.69 -5.49 -7.85
C ASP A 123 15.66 -4.37 -7.68
N ARG A 124 15.44 -3.53 -8.70
CA ARG A 124 14.39 -2.50 -8.73
C ARG A 124 12.99 -3.09 -8.53
N HIS A 125 12.70 -4.17 -9.25
CA HIS A 125 11.43 -4.89 -9.13
C HIS A 125 11.31 -5.57 -7.77
N ALA A 126 12.38 -6.21 -7.28
CA ALA A 126 12.41 -6.85 -5.97
C ALA A 126 12.12 -5.84 -4.85
N GLN A 127 12.77 -4.68 -4.86
CA GLN A 127 12.53 -3.61 -3.91
C GLN A 127 11.08 -3.09 -3.99
N TYR A 128 10.57 -2.83 -5.19
CA TYR A 128 9.22 -2.34 -5.39
C TYR A 128 8.16 -3.32 -4.84
N PHE A 129 8.22 -4.59 -5.23
CA PHE A 129 7.26 -5.60 -4.76
C PHE A 129 7.41 -5.90 -3.27
N SER A 130 8.63 -5.87 -2.71
CA SER A 130 8.84 -5.98 -1.27
C SER A 130 8.19 -4.81 -0.52
N THR A 131 8.25 -3.60 -1.09
CA THR A 131 7.59 -2.42 -0.52
C THR A 131 6.06 -2.57 -0.53
N LEU A 132 5.48 -3.04 -1.65
CA LEU A 132 4.05 -3.33 -1.72
C LEU A 132 3.63 -4.40 -0.70
N ALA A 133 4.45 -5.44 -0.52
CA ALA A 133 4.21 -6.48 0.48
C ALA A 133 4.22 -5.92 1.91
N LEU A 134 5.13 -5.00 2.24
CA LEU A 134 5.14 -4.31 3.54
C LEU A 134 3.86 -3.49 3.78
N ILE A 135 3.38 -2.78 2.75
CA ILE A 135 2.13 -2.02 2.83
C ILE A 135 0.95 -2.99 3.06
N ALA A 136 0.87 -4.06 2.28
CA ALA A 136 -0.17 -5.07 2.41
C ALA A 136 -0.17 -5.72 3.81
N THR A 137 1.01 -6.04 4.36
CA THR A 137 1.15 -6.57 5.73
C THR A 137 0.65 -5.59 6.79
N SER A 138 0.85 -4.29 6.61
CA SER A 138 0.30 -3.29 7.53
C SER A 138 -1.23 -3.26 7.47
N ILE A 139 -1.81 -3.30 6.28
CA ILE A 139 -3.26 -3.31 6.09
C ILE A 139 -3.87 -4.59 6.67
N GLU A 140 -3.27 -5.75 6.41
CA GLU A 140 -3.68 -7.04 6.99
C GLU A 140 -3.65 -7.01 8.52
N LYS A 141 -2.60 -6.45 9.13
CA LYS A 141 -2.52 -6.26 10.58
C LYS A 141 -3.66 -5.40 11.12
N PHE A 142 -4.02 -4.29 10.44
CA PHE A 142 -5.13 -3.42 10.85
C PHE A 142 -6.48 -4.16 10.73
N ALA A 143 -6.68 -4.88 9.65
CA ALA A 143 -7.87 -5.70 9.45
C ALA A 143 -8.00 -6.80 10.51
N THR A 144 -6.91 -7.46 10.85
CA THR A 144 -6.86 -8.47 11.94
C THR A 144 -7.21 -7.86 13.28
N GLU A 145 -6.73 -6.66 13.59
CA GLU A 145 -7.08 -5.95 14.82
C GLU A 145 -8.57 -5.58 14.86
N VAL A 146 -9.14 -5.06 13.77
CA VAL A 146 -10.59 -4.78 13.68
C VAL A 146 -11.40 -6.03 13.94
N ARG A 147 -11.03 -7.17 13.33
CA ARG A 147 -11.66 -8.46 13.58
C ARG A 147 -11.57 -8.89 15.05
N GLY A 148 -10.42 -8.66 15.66
CA GLY A 148 -10.19 -8.91 17.09
C GLY A 148 -11.09 -8.07 18.01
N LEU A 149 -11.25 -6.79 17.68
CA LEU A 149 -12.10 -5.87 18.43
C LEU A 149 -13.61 -6.09 18.21
N GLN A 150 -14.00 -6.70 17.10
CA GLN A 150 -15.41 -7.02 16.78
C GLN A 150 -15.87 -8.38 17.36
N LYS A 151 -14.98 -9.18 17.94
CA LYS A 151 -15.35 -10.46 18.57
C LYS A 151 -16.48 -10.27 19.59
N SER A 152 -17.34 -11.30 19.73
CA SER A 152 -18.48 -11.28 20.67
C SER A 152 -18.10 -10.95 22.11
N GLU A 153 -16.89 -11.34 22.52
CA GLU A 153 -16.33 -11.14 23.85
C GLU A 153 -15.74 -9.72 24.03
N THR A 154 -15.35 -9.06 22.92
CA THR A 154 -14.71 -7.74 22.95
C THR A 154 -15.69 -6.60 22.66
N ARG A 155 -16.33 -6.61 21.50
CA ARG A 155 -17.37 -5.65 21.04
C ARG A 155 -16.99 -4.18 21.19
N GLU A 156 -15.74 -3.82 20.94
CA GLU A 156 -15.26 -2.44 21.00
C GLU A 156 -15.37 -1.73 19.66
N VAL A 157 -15.43 -2.49 18.55
CA VAL A 157 -15.58 -1.97 17.18
C VAL A 157 -16.60 -2.82 16.45
N GLU A 158 -17.31 -2.22 15.51
CA GLU A 158 -18.21 -2.91 14.58
C GLU A 158 -18.05 -2.30 13.19
N GLU A 159 -17.89 -3.13 12.16
CA GLU A 159 -17.95 -2.67 10.77
C GLU A 159 -19.35 -2.17 10.42
N ALA A 160 -19.41 -1.18 9.52
CA ALA A 160 -20.67 -0.67 9.01
C ALA A 160 -21.51 -1.80 8.39
N PHE A 161 -22.75 -1.92 8.85
CA PHE A 161 -23.70 -2.92 8.35
C PHE A 161 -24.78 -2.22 7.52
N GLY A 162 -24.77 -2.46 6.21
CA GLY A 162 -25.66 -1.78 5.27
C GLY A 162 -27.13 -2.15 5.45
N LYS A 163 -28.02 -1.22 5.10
CA LYS A 163 -29.47 -1.50 5.11
C LYS A 163 -29.79 -2.60 4.10
N GLY A 164 -30.39 -3.69 4.59
CA GLY A 164 -30.69 -4.87 3.77
C GLY A 164 -29.58 -5.90 3.67
N GLN A 165 -28.39 -5.63 4.24
CA GLN A 165 -27.32 -6.62 4.35
C GLN A 165 -27.75 -7.74 5.30
N LYS A 166 -27.42 -9.00 4.93
CA LYS A 166 -27.66 -10.17 5.78
C LYS A 166 -26.32 -10.65 6.34
N GLY A 167 -26.26 -10.92 7.64
CA GLY A 167 -25.05 -11.39 8.28
C GLY A 167 -24.72 -12.85 7.93
N SER A 168 -25.74 -13.67 7.77
CA SER A 168 -25.62 -15.09 7.40
C SER A 168 -26.97 -15.61 6.90
N SER A 169 -26.97 -16.68 6.11
CA SER A 169 -28.21 -17.31 5.63
C SER A 169 -29.05 -17.91 6.78
N ALA A 170 -28.39 -18.47 7.80
CA ALA A 170 -29.05 -19.11 8.95
C ALA A 170 -29.23 -18.16 10.15
N MET A 171 -28.40 -17.12 10.26
CA MET A 171 -28.37 -16.18 11.39
C MET A 171 -28.34 -14.73 10.88
N PRO A 172 -29.48 -14.16 10.44
CA PRO A 172 -29.52 -12.82 9.85
C PRO A 172 -29.05 -11.69 10.77
N HIS A 173 -29.12 -11.91 12.09
CA HIS A 173 -28.69 -10.97 13.13
C HIS A 173 -27.15 -10.94 13.34
N LYS A 174 -26.43 -11.95 12.82
CA LYS A 174 -24.98 -12.07 12.98
C LYS A 174 -24.28 -11.04 12.09
N ARG A 175 -23.43 -10.20 12.67
CA ARG A 175 -22.65 -9.18 11.98
C ARG A 175 -21.19 -9.62 11.87
N ASN A 176 -20.84 -10.14 10.71
CA ASN A 176 -19.46 -10.57 10.43
C ASN A 176 -18.63 -9.38 9.94
N PRO A 177 -17.33 -9.29 10.31
CA PRO A 177 -16.40 -8.30 9.79
C PRO A 177 -15.91 -8.69 8.39
N ILE A 178 -16.83 -8.72 7.41
CA ILE A 178 -16.57 -9.25 6.06
C ILE A 178 -15.51 -8.42 5.32
N GLY A 179 -15.50 -7.09 5.52
CA GLY A 179 -14.51 -6.20 4.95
C GLY A 179 -13.10 -6.58 5.41
N SER A 180 -12.91 -6.69 6.72
CA SER A 180 -11.63 -7.06 7.32
C SER A 180 -11.25 -8.54 7.14
N GLU A 181 -12.21 -9.43 6.82
CA GLU A 181 -11.93 -10.83 6.52
C GLU A 181 -11.37 -11.03 5.10
N ASN A 182 -11.69 -10.11 4.18
CA ASN A 182 -11.30 -10.20 2.78
C ASN A 182 -10.03 -9.39 2.45
N MET A 183 -9.39 -8.77 3.44
CA MET A 183 -8.11 -8.07 3.31
C MET A 183 -6.94 -8.99 3.68
#